data_4921216829ece23b4a4312b5da8ecdf5
#
_entry.id   4921216829ece23b4a4312b5da8ecdf5
#
_cell.length_a   1.000
_cell.length_b   1.000
_cell.length_c   1.000
_cell.angle_alpha   90.00
_cell.angle_beta   90.00
_cell.angle_gamma   90.00
#
_symmetry.space_group_name_H-M   'P 1'
#
loop_
_entity.id
_entity.type
_entity.pdbx_description
1 polymer ?
#
loop_
_entity_poly.entity_id
_entity_poly.type
_entity_poly.pdbx_seq_one_letter_code
_entity_poly.pdbx_strand_id
1 'polypeptide(L)'
;SYDCRILVCSGTGCVASGSQKIYDEMVKLCEGLDNVEVSMQKDVPHIGTVKTGCQGLCELGPLVRIEPQHLQYVHVQIEDCKEIVEKTVLKGEPIERLFYKHEEKPCEHPEDIPFLNQQTRIVLEHCGNIDAESIDEYIAAGGFQAVVKAFFEMTPEEVIDEITKSGIRGRGGAGFPMGKKWSQVARIESDVKYVVCNGCLLYTSDAADDSL
;
A
#
# COMPACT_ATOMS: atom_id res chain seq x y z
N SER A 1 -18.01 6.96 3.97
CA SER A 1 -17.59 6.03 2.90
C SER A 1 -17.54 6.80 1.59
N TYR A 2 -16.59 6.48 0.73
CA TYR A 2 -16.46 7.06 -0.60
C TYR A 2 -17.22 6.19 -1.62
N ASP A 3 -17.85 6.82 -2.61
CA ASP A 3 -18.49 6.13 -3.73
C ASP A 3 -17.44 5.73 -4.78
N CYS A 4 -16.37 6.53 -4.89
CA CYS A 4 -15.23 6.26 -5.75
C CYS A 4 -13.93 6.58 -5.00
N ARG A 5 -12.89 5.78 -5.21
CA ARG A 5 -11.55 6.02 -4.64
C ARG A 5 -10.49 6.04 -5.74
N ILE A 6 -9.64 7.03 -5.69
CA ILE A 6 -8.45 7.14 -6.53
C ILE A 6 -7.26 6.75 -5.67
N LEU A 7 -6.68 5.58 -5.92
CA LEU A 7 -5.59 5.00 -5.16
C LEU A 7 -4.25 5.30 -5.87
N VAL A 8 -3.49 6.25 -5.35
CA VAL A 8 -2.18 6.63 -5.92
C VAL A 8 -1.06 5.90 -5.18
N CYS A 9 -0.25 5.16 -5.89
CA CYS A 9 0.90 4.45 -5.31
C CYS A 9 1.94 5.43 -4.78
N SER A 10 2.26 5.33 -3.49
CA SER A 10 3.27 6.13 -2.80
C SER A 10 4.53 5.34 -2.43
N GLY A 11 4.74 4.17 -3.08
CA GLY A 11 6.01 3.46 -3.00
C GLY A 11 7.17 4.32 -3.57
N THR A 12 8.37 4.12 -3.05
CA THR A 12 9.56 4.96 -3.36
C THR A 12 9.81 5.13 -4.86
N GLY A 13 9.67 4.05 -5.65
CA GLY A 13 9.84 4.11 -7.10
C GLY A 13 8.79 5.01 -7.79
N CYS A 14 7.52 4.90 -7.40
CA CYS A 14 6.46 5.75 -7.95
C CYS A 14 6.62 7.21 -7.52
N VAL A 15 7.04 7.47 -6.27
CA VAL A 15 7.32 8.84 -5.80
C VAL A 15 8.48 9.46 -6.59
N ALA A 16 9.56 8.71 -6.82
CA ALA A 16 10.68 9.15 -7.64
C ALA A 16 10.25 9.45 -9.09
N SER A 17 9.25 8.73 -9.62
CA SER A 17 8.67 8.96 -10.94
C SER A 17 7.56 10.01 -10.96
N GLY A 18 7.27 10.70 -9.84
CA GLY A 18 6.37 11.85 -9.78
C GLY A 18 4.96 11.57 -9.27
N SER A 19 4.69 10.41 -8.64
CA SER A 19 3.34 10.07 -8.14
C SER A 19 2.82 11.06 -7.09
N GLN A 20 3.69 11.75 -6.33
CA GLN A 20 3.25 12.78 -5.41
C GLN A 20 2.55 13.95 -6.15
N LYS A 21 3.09 14.39 -7.28
CA LYS A 21 2.47 15.47 -8.09
C LYS A 21 1.13 15.03 -8.67
N ILE A 22 1.02 13.74 -9.06
CA ILE A 22 -0.23 13.16 -9.54
C ILE A 22 -1.27 13.15 -8.41
N TYR A 23 -0.87 12.73 -7.21
CA TYR A 23 -1.75 12.77 -6.04
C TYR A 23 -2.27 14.19 -5.77
N ASP A 24 -1.36 15.17 -5.70
CA ASP A 24 -1.71 16.56 -5.41
C ASP A 24 -2.66 17.14 -6.47
N GLU A 25 -2.45 16.83 -7.75
CA GLU A 25 -3.34 17.26 -8.84
C GLU A 25 -4.71 16.55 -8.79
N MET A 26 -4.75 15.25 -8.48
CA MET A 26 -6.02 14.52 -8.31
C MET A 26 -6.85 15.10 -7.15
N VAL A 27 -6.21 15.39 -6.00
CA VAL A 27 -6.89 16.04 -4.86
C VAL A 27 -7.48 17.37 -5.29
N LYS A 28 -6.69 18.22 -5.93
CA LYS A 28 -7.14 19.55 -6.40
C LYS A 28 -8.30 19.47 -7.39
N LEU A 29 -8.27 18.51 -8.33
CA LEU A 29 -9.34 18.30 -9.29
C LEU A 29 -10.62 17.83 -8.60
N CYS A 30 -10.53 16.92 -7.62
CA CYS A 30 -11.66 16.41 -6.87
C CYS A 30 -12.28 17.47 -5.94
N GLU A 31 -11.44 18.23 -5.22
CA GLU A 31 -11.92 19.37 -4.40
C GLU A 31 -12.64 20.44 -5.26
N GLY A 32 -12.22 20.61 -6.50
CA GLY A 32 -12.88 21.49 -7.46
C GLY A 32 -14.30 21.03 -7.83
N LEU A 33 -14.57 19.73 -7.76
CA LEU A 33 -15.90 19.16 -7.99
C LEU A 33 -16.83 19.35 -6.80
N ASP A 34 -16.32 19.22 -5.57
CA ASP A 34 -17.09 19.43 -4.34
C ASP A 34 -17.49 20.90 -4.14
N ASN A 35 -16.71 21.85 -4.68
CA ASN A 35 -16.94 23.29 -4.58
C ASN A 35 -17.86 23.85 -5.68
N VAL A 36 -18.27 23.06 -6.66
CA VAL A 36 -19.33 23.48 -7.58
C VAL A 36 -20.64 23.43 -6.80
N GLU A 37 -21.18 24.60 -6.42
CA GLU A 37 -22.56 24.76 -5.96
C GLU A 37 -23.51 24.20 -7.03
N VAL A 38 -23.65 22.90 -7.05
CA VAL A 38 -24.69 22.25 -7.84
C VAL A 38 -25.93 22.23 -6.97
N SER A 39 -26.60 23.37 -6.95
CA SER A 39 -28.02 23.36 -6.68
C SER A 39 -28.68 22.36 -7.62
N MET A 40 -29.16 21.23 -7.10
CA MET A 40 -30.04 20.25 -7.69
C MET A 40 -29.52 19.13 -8.59
N GLN A 41 -28.26 18.77 -8.62
CA GLN A 41 -27.87 17.44 -9.16
C GLN A 41 -27.45 16.52 -8.03
N LYS A 42 -28.28 15.52 -7.76
CA LYS A 42 -28.15 14.54 -6.66
C LYS A 42 -27.08 13.45 -6.88
N ASP A 43 -26.21 13.56 -7.87
CA ASP A 43 -25.39 12.44 -8.35
C ASP A 43 -23.91 12.77 -8.56
N VAL A 44 -23.31 13.67 -7.76
CA VAL A 44 -21.85 13.76 -7.74
C VAL A 44 -21.32 12.71 -6.75
N PRO A 45 -20.53 11.72 -7.19
CA PRO A 45 -20.01 10.71 -6.29
C PRO A 45 -19.05 11.33 -5.26
N HIS A 46 -19.13 10.87 -4.02
CA HIS A 46 -18.16 11.25 -2.99
C HIS A 46 -16.81 10.58 -3.31
N ILE A 47 -15.83 11.37 -3.77
CA ILE A 47 -14.56 10.89 -4.28
C ILE A 47 -13.49 11.02 -3.20
N GLY A 48 -12.77 9.92 -2.93
CA GLY A 48 -11.60 9.92 -2.05
C GLY A 48 -10.32 9.69 -2.82
N THR A 49 -9.37 10.64 -2.77
CA THR A 49 -8.01 10.42 -3.28
C THR A 49 -7.12 10.04 -2.12
N VAL A 50 -6.48 8.88 -2.18
CA VAL A 50 -5.66 8.33 -1.10
C VAL A 50 -4.29 7.87 -1.59
N LYS A 51 -3.29 7.97 -0.70
CA LYS A 51 -1.96 7.41 -0.91
C LYS A 51 -1.93 5.98 -0.42
N THR A 52 -1.58 5.07 -1.30
CA THR A 52 -1.42 3.66 -0.90
C THR A 52 0.05 3.30 -0.70
N GLY A 53 0.30 2.21 0.01
CA GLY A 53 1.59 1.54 0.00
C GLY A 53 1.97 1.05 -1.41
N CYS A 54 3.17 0.49 -1.54
CA CYS A 54 3.68 0.02 -2.83
C CYS A 54 2.78 -1.04 -3.46
N GLN A 55 2.31 -0.79 -4.69
CA GLN A 55 1.49 -1.73 -5.45
C GLN A 55 2.30 -2.85 -6.13
N GLY A 56 3.65 -2.77 -6.10
CA GLY A 56 4.53 -3.85 -6.55
C GLY A 56 4.95 -3.82 -8.00
N LEU A 57 4.59 -2.80 -8.78
CA LEU A 57 4.92 -2.64 -10.20
C LEU A 57 5.75 -1.38 -10.45
N CYS A 58 6.89 -1.23 -9.78
CA CYS A 58 7.68 0.01 -9.80
C CYS A 58 8.14 0.42 -11.21
N GLU A 59 8.43 -0.54 -12.09
CA GLU A 59 8.82 -0.26 -13.50
C GLU A 59 7.71 0.39 -14.31
N LEU A 60 6.46 0.16 -13.92
CA LEU A 60 5.26 0.69 -14.59
C LEU A 60 4.71 1.95 -13.91
N GLY A 61 5.43 2.46 -12.92
CA GLY A 61 5.01 3.66 -12.19
C GLY A 61 5.13 4.95 -13.01
N PRO A 62 4.43 5.99 -12.62
CA PRO A 62 3.43 6.09 -11.54
C PRO A 62 2.16 5.27 -11.76
N LEU A 63 1.65 4.66 -10.67
CA LEU A 63 0.48 3.78 -10.71
C LEU A 63 -0.72 4.48 -10.07
N VAL A 64 -1.86 4.39 -10.72
CA VAL A 64 -3.15 4.87 -10.21
C VAL A 64 -4.19 3.78 -10.41
N ARG A 65 -4.93 3.45 -9.33
CA ARG A 65 -6.05 2.52 -9.39
C ARG A 65 -7.35 3.22 -9.03
N ILE A 66 -8.41 2.88 -9.73
CA ILE A 66 -9.75 3.47 -9.54
C ILE A 66 -10.70 2.40 -9.02
N GLU A 67 -11.29 2.66 -7.85
CA GLU A 67 -12.31 1.82 -7.24
C GLU A 67 -13.69 2.51 -7.28
N PRO A 68 -14.80 1.80 -7.44
CA PRO A 68 -14.94 0.33 -7.38
C PRO A 68 -14.70 -0.40 -8.70
N GLN A 69 -14.39 0.30 -9.81
CA GLN A 69 -14.19 -0.33 -11.12
C GLN A 69 -12.95 -1.25 -11.18
N HIS A 70 -12.06 -1.14 -10.18
CA HIS A 70 -10.83 -1.92 -10.05
C HIS A 70 -9.88 -1.76 -11.24
N LEU A 71 -9.87 -0.57 -11.87
CA LEU A 71 -9.05 -0.30 -13.05
C LEU A 71 -7.63 0.11 -12.63
N GLN A 72 -6.62 -0.54 -13.22
CA GLN A 72 -5.21 -0.26 -12.93
C GLN A 72 -4.55 0.51 -14.07
N TYR A 73 -4.21 1.77 -13.83
CA TYR A 73 -3.47 2.61 -14.78
C TYR A 73 -1.98 2.62 -14.47
N VAL A 74 -1.16 2.60 -15.51
CA VAL A 74 0.30 2.56 -15.46
C VAL A 74 0.89 3.78 -16.20
N HIS A 75 2.14 4.14 -15.85
CA HIS A 75 2.87 5.27 -16.47
C HIS A 75 2.07 6.58 -16.49
N VAL A 76 1.20 6.78 -15.51
CA VAL A 76 0.31 7.96 -15.44
C VAL A 76 1.15 9.23 -15.35
N GLN A 77 0.81 10.22 -16.16
CA GLN A 77 1.42 11.55 -16.16
C GLN A 77 0.45 12.56 -15.55
N ILE A 78 0.98 13.73 -15.17
CA ILE A 78 0.14 14.78 -14.57
C ILE A 78 -0.96 15.26 -15.55
N GLU A 79 -0.68 15.26 -16.84
CA GLU A 79 -1.60 15.62 -17.91
C GLU A 79 -2.78 14.65 -18.04
N ASP A 80 -2.61 13.42 -17.57
CA ASP A 80 -3.66 12.39 -17.60
C ASP A 80 -4.68 12.57 -16.48
N CYS A 81 -4.33 13.27 -15.41
CA CYS A 81 -5.15 13.39 -14.21
C CYS A 81 -6.55 13.92 -14.53
N LYS A 82 -6.65 14.97 -15.35
CA LYS A 82 -7.92 15.56 -15.75
C LYS A 82 -8.78 14.56 -16.54
N GLU A 83 -8.18 13.85 -17.49
CA GLU A 83 -8.90 12.84 -18.29
C GLU A 83 -9.39 11.68 -17.42
N ILE A 84 -8.55 11.22 -16.46
CA ILE A 84 -8.93 10.16 -15.51
C ILE A 84 -10.15 10.59 -14.70
N VAL A 85 -10.14 11.80 -14.15
CA VAL A 85 -11.28 12.32 -13.37
C VAL A 85 -12.52 12.46 -14.26
N GLU A 86 -12.43 13.11 -15.42
CA GLU A 86 -13.59 13.39 -16.27
C GLU A 86 -14.20 12.14 -16.93
N LYS A 87 -13.37 11.18 -17.33
CA LYS A 87 -13.84 9.96 -18.01
C LYS A 87 -14.08 8.82 -17.04
N THR A 88 -13.05 8.44 -16.26
CA THR A 88 -13.14 7.20 -15.46
C THR A 88 -13.92 7.44 -14.19
N VAL A 89 -13.57 8.48 -13.43
CA VAL A 89 -14.21 8.72 -12.12
C VAL A 89 -15.67 9.17 -12.28
N LEU A 90 -15.94 10.13 -13.17
CA LEU A 90 -17.29 10.71 -13.32
C LEU A 90 -18.22 9.93 -14.25
N LYS A 91 -17.68 9.24 -15.26
CA LYS A 91 -18.49 8.54 -16.27
C LYS A 91 -18.32 7.03 -16.28
N GLY A 92 -17.32 6.49 -15.53
CA GLY A 92 -17.03 5.07 -15.55
C GLY A 92 -16.38 4.57 -16.84
N GLU A 93 -15.89 5.47 -17.70
CA GLU A 93 -15.28 5.12 -18.99
C GLU A 93 -13.78 4.83 -18.81
N PRO A 94 -13.29 3.62 -19.17
CA PRO A 94 -11.87 3.30 -19.06
C PRO A 94 -11.02 4.04 -20.10
N ILE A 95 -9.73 4.24 -19.80
CA ILE A 95 -8.76 4.87 -20.70
C ILE A 95 -7.74 3.81 -21.14
N GLU A 96 -8.02 3.15 -22.25
CA GLU A 96 -7.25 1.99 -22.74
C GLU A 96 -5.74 2.26 -22.90
N ARG A 97 -5.33 3.49 -23.27
CA ARG A 97 -3.90 3.82 -23.44
C ARG A 97 -3.11 3.78 -22.14
N LEU A 98 -3.77 3.86 -20.98
CA LEU A 98 -3.16 3.82 -19.66
C LEU A 98 -3.11 2.41 -19.07
N PHE A 99 -3.63 1.40 -19.75
CA PHE A 99 -3.52 0.03 -19.32
C PHE A 99 -2.15 -0.58 -19.66
N TYR A 100 -1.69 -1.45 -18.77
CA TYR A 100 -0.59 -2.35 -19.13
C TYR A 100 -1.03 -3.28 -20.24
N LYS A 101 -0.12 -3.54 -21.19
CA LYS A 101 -0.39 -4.49 -22.30
C LYS A 101 0.49 -5.71 -22.14
N HIS A 102 -0.13 -6.88 -22.15
CA HIS A 102 0.54 -8.16 -22.24
C HIS A 102 0.17 -8.83 -23.56
N GLU A 103 1.17 -9.13 -24.40
CA GLU A 103 0.95 -9.69 -25.75
C GLU A 103 -0.11 -8.89 -26.56
N GLU A 104 0.03 -7.57 -26.57
CA GLU A 104 -0.87 -6.61 -27.26
C GLU A 104 -2.31 -6.52 -26.66
N LYS A 105 -2.61 -7.29 -25.61
CA LYS A 105 -3.92 -7.22 -24.93
C LYS A 105 -3.85 -6.28 -23.73
N PRO A 106 -4.81 -5.37 -23.59
CA PRO A 106 -4.88 -4.52 -22.41
C PRO A 106 -5.24 -5.34 -21.17
N CYS A 107 -4.54 -5.08 -20.07
CA CYS A 107 -4.84 -5.62 -18.74
C CYS A 107 -5.52 -4.49 -17.96
N GLU A 108 -6.84 -4.58 -17.79
CA GLU A 108 -7.64 -3.55 -17.14
C GLU A 108 -7.50 -3.61 -15.61
N HIS A 109 -7.42 -4.82 -15.07
CA HIS A 109 -7.38 -5.09 -13.64
C HIS A 109 -6.00 -5.56 -13.18
N PRO A 110 -5.62 -5.36 -11.91
CA PRO A 110 -4.36 -5.89 -11.38
C PRO A 110 -4.19 -7.39 -11.61
N GLU A 111 -5.26 -8.17 -11.51
CA GLU A 111 -5.28 -9.62 -11.67
C GLU A 111 -4.98 -10.07 -13.11
N ASP A 112 -5.22 -9.21 -14.10
CA ASP A 112 -4.92 -9.48 -15.50
C ASP A 112 -3.42 -9.38 -15.80
N ILE A 113 -2.66 -8.73 -14.90
CA ILE A 113 -1.21 -8.56 -15.05
C ILE A 113 -0.51 -9.84 -14.59
N PRO A 114 0.16 -10.60 -15.48
CA PRO A 114 0.69 -11.93 -15.15
C PRO A 114 1.66 -11.92 -13.97
N PHE A 115 2.45 -10.86 -13.81
CA PHE A 115 3.37 -10.71 -12.69
C PHE A 115 2.64 -10.62 -11.34
N LEU A 116 1.50 -9.94 -11.27
CA LEU A 116 0.71 -9.83 -10.04
C LEU A 116 -0.12 -11.09 -9.76
N ASN A 117 -0.69 -11.66 -10.80
CA ASN A 117 -1.54 -12.86 -10.68
C ASN A 117 -0.76 -14.09 -10.16
N GLN A 118 0.54 -14.15 -10.40
CA GLN A 118 1.40 -15.24 -9.92
C GLN A 118 1.93 -15.04 -8.50
N GLN A 119 1.58 -13.92 -7.83
CA GLN A 119 2.05 -13.61 -6.48
C GLN A 119 1.00 -13.93 -5.43
N THR A 120 1.44 -14.53 -4.32
CA THR A 120 0.67 -14.62 -3.09
C THR A 120 1.28 -13.65 -2.08
N ARG A 121 0.58 -12.54 -1.81
CA ARG A 121 1.00 -11.53 -0.86
C ARG A 121 0.49 -11.89 0.53
N ILE A 122 1.40 -12.03 1.50
CA ILE A 122 1.08 -12.29 2.91
C ILE A 122 1.40 -11.04 3.73
N VAL A 123 2.68 -10.65 3.79
CA VAL A 123 3.13 -9.49 4.57
C VAL A 123 2.69 -8.17 3.93
N LEU A 124 2.59 -8.14 2.60
CA LEU A 124 2.22 -6.96 1.82
C LEU A 124 0.74 -6.99 1.34
N GLU A 125 -0.11 -7.78 2.00
CA GLU A 125 -1.52 -7.98 1.63
C GLU A 125 -2.29 -6.66 1.50
N HIS A 126 -2.06 -5.74 2.42
CA HIS A 126 -2.75 -4.45 2.45
C HIS A 126 -2.09 -3.36 1.61
N CYS A 127 -0.86 -3.60 1.12
CA CYS A 127 -0.15 -2.63 0.29
C CYS A 127 -0.88 -2.42 -1.04
N GLY A 128 -1.23 -1.17 -1.32
CA GLY A 128 -1.99 -0.80 -2.51
C GLY A 128 -3.51 -0.85 -2.35
N ASN A 129 -4.03 -1.34 -1.21
CA ASN A 129 -5.46 -1.56 -1.00
C ASN A 129 -6.09 -0.60 0.03
N ILE A 130 -5.29 -0.14 0.99
CA ILE A 130 -5.73 0.79 2.04
C ILE A 130 -4.97 2.10 1.95
N ASP A 131 -5.52 3.14 2.56
CA ASP A 131 -4.80 4.39 2.79
C ASP A 131 -3.64 4.15 3.77
N ALA A 132 -2.41 4.37 3.30
CA ALA A 132 -1.20 4.13 4.07
C ALA A 132 -1.03 5.11 5.26
N GLU A 133 -1.75 6.24 5.25
CA GLU A 133 -1.72 7.29 6.27
C GLU A 133 -2.92 7.20 7.24
N SER A 134 -3.86 6.23 7.02
CA SER A 134 -5.06 6.06 7.85
C SER A 134 -4.94 4.89 8.82
N ILE A 135 -4.83 5.19 10.11
CA ILE A 135 -4.87 4.18 11.18
C ILE A 135 -6.22 3.48 11.25
N ASP A 136 -7.31 4.19 10.94
CA ASP A 136 -8.67 3.63 10.98
C ASP A 136 -8.86 2.56 9.91
N GLU A 137 -8.34 2.77 8.69
CA GLU A 137 -8.37 1.75 7.63
C GLU A 137 -7.50 0.55 7.99
N TYR A 138 -6.35 0.76 8.63
CA TYR A 138 -5.51 -0.33 9.11
C TYR A 138 -6.22 -1.17 10.18
N ILE A 139 -6.89 -0.53 11.14
CA ILE A 139 -7.69 -1.22 12.16
C ILE A 139 -8.85 -1.99 11.52
N ALA A 140 -9.57 -1.38 10.58
CA ALA A 140 -10.67 -2.01 9.86
C ALA A 140 -10.21 -3.24 9.05
N ALA A 141 -8.98 -3.23 8.55
CA ALA A 141 -8.35 -4.36 7.87
C ALA A 141 -7.78 -5.43 8.83
N GLY A 142 -8.05 -5.35 10.13
CA GLY A 142 -7.58 -6.30 11.14
C GLY A 142 -6.26 -5.93 11.80
N GLY A 143 -5.77 -4.72 11.56
CA GLY A 143 -4.56 -4.21 12.20
C GLY A 143 -4.64 -4.21 13.73
N PHE A 144 -3.51 -4.36 14.38
CA PHE A 144 -3.34 -4.43 15.84
C PHE A 144 -4.01 -5.61 16.57
N GLN A 145 -4.75 -6.49 15.91
CA GLN A 145 -5.36 -7.66 16.58
C GLN A 145 -4.30 -8.54 17.25
N ALA A 146 -3.16 -8.76 16.61
CA ALA A 146 -2.05 -9.51 17.20
C ALA A 146 -1.44 -8.80 18.42
N VAL A 147 -1.41 -7.47 18.42
CA VAL A 147 -0.96 -6.67 19.57
C VAL A 147 -1.91 -6.85 20.75
N VAL A 148 -3.23 -6.73 20.52
CA VAL A 148 -4.25 -6.95 21.55
C VAL A 148 -4.11 -8.35 22.15
N LYS A 149 -4.01 -9.39 21.30
CA LYS A 149 -3.80 -10.77 21.76
C LYS A 149 -2.53 -10.90 22.60
N ALA A 150 -1.41 -10.37 22.13
CA ALA A 150 -0.13 -10.47 22.84
C ALA A 150 -0.15 -9.77 24.21
N PHE A 151 -0.80 -8.60 24.33
CA PHE A 151 -0.81 -7.83 25.57
C PHE A 151 -1.83 -8.32 26.61
N PHE A 152 -2.97 -8.84 26.17
CA PHE A 152 -4.08 -9.14 27.07
C PHE A 152 -4.35 -10.63 27.27
N GLU A 153 -3.84 -11.49 26.37
CA GLU A 153 -4.17 -12.91 26.37
C GLU A 153 -2.94 -13.83 26.48
N MET A 154 -1.72 -13.29 26.34
CA MET A 154 -0.50 -14.11 26.29
C MET A 154 0.54 -13.65 27.32
N THR A 155 1.32 -14.60 27.82
CA THR A 155 2.55 -14.31 28.57
C THR A 155 3.71 -14.00 27.59
N PRO A 156 4.78 -13.32 28.06
CA PRO A 156 5.96 -13.08 27.22
C PRO A 156 6.57 -14.37 26.63
N GLU A 157 6.53 -15.46 27.39
CA GLU A 157 7.03 -16.78 26.96
C GLU A 157 6.18 -17.36 25.84
N GLU A 158 4.85 -17.26 25.94
CA GLU A 158 3.93 -17.70 24.91
C GLU A 158 4.07 -16.90 23.61
N VAL A 159 4.35 -15.59 23.70
CA VAL A 159 4.65 -14.76 22.52
C VAL A 159 5.94 -15.24 21.84
N ILE A 160 7.00 -15.54 22.62
CA ILE A 160 8.26 -16.06 22.08
C ILE A 160 8.07 -17.43 21.44
N ASP A 161 7.25 -18.28 22.05
CA ASP A 161 6.91 -19.61 21.52
C ASP A 161 6.15 -19.51 20.19
N GLU A 162 5.18 -18.61 20.09
CA GLU A 162 4.42 -18.36 18.86
C GLU A 162 5.34 -17.89 17.72
N ILE A 163 6.23 -16.92 17.99
CA ILE A 163 7.24 -16.45 17.03
C ILE A 163 8.22 -17.57 16.66
N THR A 164 8.57 -18.44 17.59
CA THR A 164 9.44 -19.59 17.31
C THR A 164 8.75 -20.62 16.41
N LYS A 165 7.50 -20.94 16.69
CA LYS A 165 6.68 -21.87 15.88
C LYS A 165 6.43 -21.35 14.48
N SER A 166 6.28 -20.02 14.29
CA SER A 166 6.09 -19.39 12.98
C SER A 166 7.28 -19.60 12.03
N GLY A 167 8.46 -19.90 12.57
CA GLY A 167 9.70 -20.07 11.79
C GLY A 167 10.21 -18.77 11.14
N ILE A 168 9.69 -17.60 11.52
CA ILE A 168 10.14 -16.30 10.98
C ILE A 168 11.62 -16.09 11.22
N ARG A 169 12.31 -15.63 10.17
CA ARG A 169 13.74 -15.32 10.18
C ARG A 169 14.00 -13.86 9.86
N GLY A 170 15.12 -13.34 10.31
CA GLY A 170 15.62 -12.03 9.92
C GLY A 170 15.80 -11.90 8.41
N ARG A 171 15.66 -10.69 7.88
CA ARG A 171 15.77 -10.35 6.45
C ARG A 171 17.04 -9.57 6.12
N GLY A 172 17.94 -9.37 7.06
CA GLY A 172 19.24 -8.72 6.87
C GLY A 172 20.36 -9.66 6.37
N GLY A 173 20.04 -10.61 5.48
CA GLY A 173 20.98 -11.51 4.83
C GLY A 173 21.31 -12.79 5.61
N ALA A 174 21.54 -12.73 6.94
CA ALA A 174 21.92 -13.88 7.76
C ALA A 174 20.77 -14.87 8.04
N GLY A 175 19.50 -14.48 7.84
CA GLY A 175 18.35 -15.35 8.08
C GLY A 175 18.24 -15.86 9.52
N PHE A 176 18.69 -15.09 10.52
CA PHE A 176 18.72 -15.54 11.91
C PHE A 176 17.30 -15.80 12.44
N PRO A 177 17.03 -16.93 13.13
CA PRO A 177 15.72 -17.24 13.66
C PRO A 177 15.25 -16.20 14.70
N MET A 178 14.12 -15.53 14.45
CA MET A 178 13.63 -14.44 15.30
C MET A 178 13.27 -14.92 16.71
N GLY A 179 12.59 -16.06 16.83
CA GLY A 179 12.24 -16.64 18.15
C GLY A 179 13.48 -16.95 19.00
N LYS A 180 14.57 -17.46 18.38
CA LYS A 180 15.84 -17.66 19.09
C LYS A 180 16.44 -16.34 19.57
N LYS A 181 16.41 -15.30 18.75
CA LYS A 181 16.89 -13.96 19.14
C LYS A 181 16.11 -13.42 20.33
N TRP A 182 14.79 -13.49 20.29
CA TRP A 182 13.94 -13.01 21.37
C TRP A 182 14.10 -13.79 22.65
N SER A 183 14.20 -15.14 22.59
CA SER A 183 14.44 -15.99 23.76
C SER A 183 15.78 -15.70 24.44
N GLN A 184 16.82 -15.38 23.67
CA GLN A 184 18.12 -15.00 24.23
C GLN A 184 18.03 -13.67 25.00
N VAL A 185 17.37 -12.66 24.45
CA VAL A 185 17.19 -11.35 25.10
C VAL A 185 16.30 -11.47 26.33
N ALA A 186 15.23 -12.28 26.27
CA ALA A 186 14.31 -12.49 27.37
C ALA A 186 15.01 -13.04 28.63
N ARG A 187 15.99 -13.91 28.46
CA ARG A 187 16.76 -14.53 29.57
C ARG A 187 17.73 -13.58 30.28
N ILE A 188 18.03 -12.43 29.67
CA ILE A 188 18.96 -11.47 30.27
C ILE A 188 18.20 -10.65 31.32
N GLU A 189 18.71 -10.67 32.54
CA GLU A 189 18.20 -9.77 33.59
C GLU A 189 18.73 -8.35 33.35
N SER A 190 17.80 -7.40 33.17
CA SER A 190 18.11 -5.99 32.97
C SER A 190 16.87 -5.15 33.30
N ASP A 191 17.07 -4.03 33.95
CA ASP A 191 16.01 -3.07 34.30
C ASP A 191 15.38 -2.43 33.04
N VAL A 192 16.16 -2.32 31.96
CA VAL A 192 15.72 -1.72 30.71
C VAL A 192 16.09 -2.63 29.53
N LYS A 193 15.11 -2.91 28.67
CA LYS A 193 15.30 -3.60 27.40
C LYS A 193 14.80 -2.73 26.25
N TYR A 194 15.56 -2.68 25.18
CA TYR A 194 15.22 -1.90 23.98
C TYR A 194 14.77 -2.81 22.86
N VAL A 195 13.76 -2.36 22.11
CA VAL A 195 13.32 -2.99 20.86
C VAL A 195 13.63 -2.02 19.73
N VAL A 196 14.38 -2.50 18.74
CA VAL A 196 14.71 -1.74 17.53
C VAL A 196 14.02 -2.40 16.36
N CYS A 197 13.12 -1.64 15.71
CA CYS A 197 12.45 -2.07 14.49
C CYS A 197 13.16 -1.43 13.28
N ASN A 198 13.80 -2.26 12.45
CA ASN A 198 14.32 -1.79 11.18
C ASN A 198 13.21 -1.83 10.14
N GLY A 199 12.71 -0.65 9.75
CA GLY A 199 11.68 -0.48 8.72
C GLY A 199 12.24 -0.16 7.32
N CYS A 200 13.56 -0.33 7.09
CA CYS A 200 14.18 -0.09 5.80
C CYS A 200 13.71 -1.09 4.74
N LEU A 201 13.67 -0.66 3.48
CA LEU A 201 13.35 -1.51 2.32
C LEU A 201 14.53 -2.44 2.01
N LEU A 202 14.54 -3.63 2.59
CA LEU A 202 15.68 -4.58 2.55
C LEU A 202 15.90 -5.24 1.18
N TYR A 203 15.04 -5.02 0.20
CA TYR A 203 15.23 -5.53 -1.16
C TYR A 203 15.97 -4.56 -2.09
N THR A 204 16.05 -3.28 -1.71
CA THR A 204 16.77 -2.24 -2.46
C THR A 204 17.97 -1.69 -1.70
N SER A 205 17.89 -1.61 -0.38
CA SER A 205 18.96 -1.21 0.52
C SER A 205 18.73 -1.84 1.90
N ASP A 206 19.81 -2.15 2.61
CA ASP A 206 19.77 -2.51 4.02
C ASP A 206 20.22 -1.30 4.85
N ALA A 207 19.59 -1.04 5.99
CA ALA A 207 20.00 0.02 6.91
C ALA A 207 21.47 -0.13 7.37
N ALA A 208 22.05 -1.34 7.29
CA ALA A 208 23.45 -1.59 7.56
C ALA A 208 24.36 -1.17 6.40
N ASP A 209 23.84 -1.16 5.15
CA ASP A 209 24.60 -0.78 3.96
C ASP A 209 24.63 0.74 3.77
N ASP A 210 23.63 1.46 4.32
CA ASP A 210 23.53 2.92 4.24
C ASP A 210 24.46 3.65 5.24
N SER A 211 25.27 2.91 6.01
CA SER A 211 26.17 3.46 7.04
C SER A 211 27.61 3.73 6.55
N LEU A 212 27.84 3.78 5.24
CA LEU A 212 29.17 4.09 4.65
C LEU A 212 29.27 5.52 4.21
#